data_846e310557e7eab1302a3de0300f7e01
#
_entry.id   846e310557e7eab1302a3de0300f7e01
#
_cell.length_a   1.000
_cell.length_b   1.000
_cell.length_c   1.000
_cell.angle_alpha   90.00
_cell.angle_beta   90.00
_cell.angle_gamma   90.00
#
_symmetry.space_group_name_H-M   'P 1'
#
loop_
_entity.id
_entity.type
_entity.pdbx_description
1 polymer ?
#
loop_
_entity_poly.entity_id
_entity_poly.type
_entity_poly.pdbx_seq_one_letter_code
_entity_poly.pdbx_strand_id
1 'polypeptide(L)'
;MRQYLDLLDRILSEGAEKTDRTGTGTISVFGHQMRFDLQAGFPLLTTKKLHLKSIIYELLWFLKGDTNVKYLQDHGVKIWNEWADADGDLGHIYGYQWRSWPRPDGTHLDQIAQVVHDIK
;
A
#
# COMPACT_ATOMS: atom_id res chain seq x y z
N MET A 1 -19.25 5.67 -1.79
CA MET A 1 -17.87 6.22 -1.81
C MET A 1 -17.86 7.62 -2.43
N ARG A 2 -18.65 8.52 -1.84
CA ARG A 2 -18.82 9.89 -2.33
C ARG A 2 -17.53 10.70 -2.25
N GLN A 3 -16.81 10.57 -1.13
CA GLN A 3 -15.56 11.30 -0.88
C GLN A 3 -14.52 11.10 -1.98
N TYR A 4 -14.40 9.89 -2.52
CA TYR A 4 -13.49 9.58 -3.62
C TYR A 4 -13.95 10.20 -4.95
N LEU A 5 -15.26 10.16 -5.23
CA LEU A 5 -15.82 10.78 -6.44
C LEU A 5 -15.67 12.30 -6.41
N ASP A 6 -15.89 12.93 -5.25
CA ASP A 6 -15.71 14.37 -5.06
C ASP A 6 -14.24 14.79 -5.25
N LEU A 7 -13.27 13.92 -4.82
CA LEU A 7 -11.84 14.14 -5.12
C LEU A 7 -11.56 14.07 -6.62
N LEU A 8 -12.10 13.09 -7.33
CA LEU A 8 -11.91 12.97 -8.79
C LEU A 8 -12.49 14.17 -9.53
N ASP A 9 -13.69 14.61 -9.17
CA ASP A 9 -14.34 15.79 -9.74
C ASP A 9 -13.49 17.06 -9.51
N ARG A 10 -12.99 17.23 -8.29
CA ARG A 10 -12.09 18.33 -7.96
C ARG A 10 -10.80 18.29 -8.77
N ILE A 11 -10.17 17.12 -8.94
CA ILE A 11 -8.94 17.00 -9.75
C ILE A 11 -9.21 17.38 -11.20
N LEU A 12 -10.34 16.94 -11.77
CA LEU A 12 -10.68 17.23 -13.17
C LEU A 12 -11.02 18.72 -13.39
N SER A 13 -11.61 19.38 -12.40
CA SER A 13 -12.06 20.78 -12.52
C SER A 13 -10.98 21.82 -12.13
N GLU A 14 -10.12 21.51 -11.15
CA GLU A 14 -9.18 22.44 -10.53
C GLU A 14 -7.71 22.02 -10.66
N GLY A 15 -7.46 20.80 -11.15
CA GLY A 15 -6.12 20.22 -11.17
C GLY A 15 -5.18 20.91 -12.17
N ALA A 16 -3.91 20.99 -11.80
CA ALA A 16 -2.84 21.44 -12.68
C ALA A 16 -2.31 20.27 -13.52
N GLU A 17 -2.21 20.47 -14.82
CA GLU A 17 -1.57 19.52 -15.72
C GLU A 17 -0.06 19.49 -15.52
N LYS A 18 0.52 18.29 -15.52
CA LYS A 18 1.96 18.07 -15.46
C LYS A 18 2.35 17.02 -16.49
N THR A 19 3.44 17.28 -17.18
CA THR A 19 4.06 16.28 -18.07
C THR A 19 4.91 15.31 -17.25
N ASP A 20 5.06 14.10 -17.76
CA ASP A 20 5.96 13.08 -17.22
C ASP A 20 6.86 12.51 -18.32
N ARG A 21 7.83 11.64 -17.93
CA ARG A 21 8.76 11.03 -18.87
C ARG A 21 8.11 10.07 -19.87
N THR A 22 6.88 9.63 -19.62
CA THR A 22 6.14 8.69 -20.48
C THR A 22 5.31 9.40 -21.55
N GLY A 23 5.13 10.71 -21.43
CA GLY A 23 4.29 11.51 -22.31
C GLY A 23 2.79 11.42 -22.05
N THR A 24 2.37 10.61 -21.06
CA THR A 24 0.96 10.49 -20.69
C THR A 24 0.48 11.71 -19.90
N GLY A 25 1.35 12.24 -19.03
CA GLY A 25 1.04 13.36 -18.15
C GLY A 25 0.13 12.98 -16.96
N THR A 26 -0.08 13.95 -16.09
CA THR A 26 -1.00 13.82 -14.94
C THR A 26 -1.74 15.13 -14.71
N ILE A 27 -2.94 15.04 -14.13
CA ILE A 27 -3.67 16.19 -13.57
C ILE A 27 -3.67 15.99 -12.04
N SER A 28 -3.29 17.02 -11.30
CA SER A 28 -3.14 16.90 -9.85
C SER A 28 -3.52 18.17 -9.09
N VAL A 29 -4.05 17.99 -7.88
CA VAL A 29 -4.21 19.04 -6.88
C VAL A 29 -3.22 18.83 -5.73
N PHE A 30 -2.79 19.92 -5.09
CA PHE A 30 -1.93 19.81 -3.91
C PHE A 30 -2.76 19.56 -2.66
N GLY A 31 -2.76 18.32 -2.20
CA GLY A 31 -3.44 17.94 -0.98
C GLY A 31 -4.98 17.94 -1.07
N HIS A 32 -5.57 16.92 -0.49
CA HIS A 32 -7.01 16.80 -0.32
C HIS A 32 -7.29 15.91 0.90
N GLN A 33 -8.14 16.38 1.80
CA GLN A 33 -8.52 15.61 2.97
C GLN A 33 -9.84 14.89 2.73
N MET A 34 -9.85 13.57 2.92
CA MET A 34 -11.05 12.75 2.95
C MET A 34 -11.27 12.22 4.36
N ARG A 35 -12.54 12.17 4.79
CA ARG A 35 -12.94 11.60 6.08
C ARG A 35 -13.89 10.44 5.86
N PHE A 36 -13.63 9.34 6.56
CA PHE A 36 -14.42 8.12 6.49
C PHE A 36 -14.88 7.71 7.89
N ASP A 37 -16.17 7.46 8.04
CA ASP A 37 -16.72 6.85 9.24
C ASP A 37 -16.52 5.34 9.18
N LEU A 38 -15.54 4.84 9.94
CA LEU A 38 -15.23 3.41 9.95
C LEU A 38 -16.31 2.57 10.66
N GLN A 39 -17.20 3.20 11.46
CA GLN A 39 -18.35 2.51 12.04
C GLN A 39 -19.40 2.19 10.98
N ALA A 40 -19.49 3.00 9.92
CA ALA A 40 -20.35 2.74 8.76
C ALA A 40 -19.77 1.64 7.81
N GLY A 41 -18.55 1.19 8.05
CA GLY A 41 -17.88 0.14 7.30
C GLY A 41 -16.51 0.53 6.76
N PHE A 42 -15.80 -0.46 6.21
CA PHE A 42 -14.51 -0.23 5.59
C PHE A 42 -14.65 0.53 4.26
N PRO A 43 -13.87 1.59 4.00
CA PRO A 43 -13.99 2.43 2.82
C PRO A 43 -13.41 1.77 1.54
N LEU A 44 -13.89 0.58 1.20
CA LEU A 44 -13.48 -0.11 -0.01
C LEU A 44 -14.06 0.59 -1.25
N LEU A 45 -13.19 0.95 -2.20
CA LEU A 45 -13.60 1.56 -3.45
C LEU A 45 -14.42 0.59 -4.31
N THR A 46 -15.50 1.09 -4.91
CA THR A 46 -16.40 0.33 -5.79
C THR A 46 -16.43 0.85 -7.23
N THR A 47 -15.60 1.84 -7.55
CA THR A 47 -15.47 2.43 -8.90
C THR A 47 -14.81 1.49 -9.91
N LYS A 48 -14.12 0.47 -9.42
CA LYS A 48 -13.63 -0.67 -10.21
C LYS A 48 -13.67 -1.94 -9.36
N LYS A 49 -13.63 -3.10 -10.02
CA LYS A 49 -13.54 -4.39 -9.32
C LYS A 49 -12.16 -4.54 -8.68
N LEU A 50 -12.09 -4.53 -7.36
CA LEU A 50 -10.88 -4.79 -6.60
C LEU A 50 -10.71 -6.29 -6.33
N HIS A 51 -9.47 -6.79 -6.41
CA HIS A 51 -9.14 -8.17 -6.07
C HIS A 51 -8.81 -8.27 -4.56
N LEU A 52 -9.86 -8.25 -3.73
CA LEU A 52 -9.76 -8.18 -2.27
C LEU A 52 -8.86 -9.27 -1.66
N LYS A 53 -8.89 -10.48 -2.23
CA LYS A 53 -8.01 -11.58 -1.82
C LYS A 53 -6.53 -11.18 -1.87
N SER A 54 -6.07 -10.58 -2.96
CA SER A 54 -4.68 -10.13 -3.07
C SER A 54 -4.34 -9.06 -2.03
N ILE A 55 -5.22 -8.10 -1.82
CA ILE A 55 -5.03 -7.02 -0.83
C ILE A 55 -4.86 -7.58 0.58
N ILE A 56 -5.72 -8.52 0.98
CA ILE A 56 -5.67 -9.13 2.32
C ILE A 56 -4.38 -9.94 2.51
N TYR A 57 -4.05 -10.83 1.55
CA TYR A 57 -2.86 -11.68 1.68
C TYR A 57 -1.56 -10.88 1.61
N GLU A 58 -1.49 -9.84 0.77
CA GLU A 58 -0.35 -8.91 0.73
C GLU A 58 -0.16 -8.21 2.09
N LEU A 59 -1.24 -7.65 2.67
CA LEU A 59 -1.15 -7.01 3.98
C LEU A 59 -0.70 -7.98 5.08
N LEU A 60 -1.26 -9.19 5.11
CA LEU A 60 -0.85 -10.22 6.08
C LEU A 60 0.61 -10.63 5.89
N TRP A 61 1.09 -10.69 4.66
CA TRP A 61 2.47 -10.98 4.32
C TRP A 61 3.42 -9.87 4.81
N PHE A 62 3.10 -8.60 4.59
CA PHE A 62 3.86 -7.47 5.14
C PHE A 62 3.88 -7.47 6.67
N LEU A 63 2.74 -7.73 7.32
CA LEU A 63 2.65 -7.78 8.78
C LEU A 63 3.46 -8.94 9.40
N LYS A 64 3.71 -10.01 8.65
CA LYS A 64 4.62 -11.08 9.06
C LYS A 64 6.11 -10.69 8.97
N GLY A 65 6.44 -9.62 8.26
CA GLY A 65 7.82 -9.27 7.96
C GLY A 65 8.46 -10.14 6.89
N ASP A 66 7.65 -10.91 6.17
CA ASP A 66 8.11 -11.82 5.12
C ASP A 66 8.44 -11.06 3.83
N THR A 67 9.44 -11.52 3.09
CA THR A 67 9.92 -10.95 1.83
C THR A 67 9.87 -11.95 0.67
N ASN A 68 9.57 -13.22 0.96
CA ASN A 68 9.49 -14.27 -0.05
C ASN A 68 8.07 -14.43 -0.61
N VAL A 69 7.94 -14.44 -1.92
CA VAL A 69 6.64 -14.53 -2.62
C VAL A 69 5.93 -15.87 -2.45
N LYS A 70 6.61 -16.90 -1.93
CA LYS A 70 6.03 -18.23 -1.78
C LYS A 70 4.74 -18.22 -0.97
N TYR A 71 4.67 -17.45 0.12
CA TYR A 71 3.44 -17.30 0.91
C TYR A 71 2.28 -16.79 0.04
N LEU A 72 2.53 -15.80 -0.81
CA LEU A 72 1.51 -15.25 -1.71
C LEU A 72 1.09 -16.27 -2.78
N GLN A 73 2.08 -16.97 -3.36
CA GLN A 73 1.84 -18.00 -4.39
C GLN A 73 1.01 -19.17 -3.85
N ASP A 74 1.31 -19.64 -2.65
CA ASP A 74 0.56 -20.72 -1.97
C ASP A 74 -0.93 -20.35 -1.77
N HIS A 75 -1.23 -19.05 -1.73
CA HIS A 75 -2.59 -18.51 -1.65
C HIS A 75 -3.15 -18.04 -3.00
N GLY A 76 -2.45 -18.32 -4.10
CA GLY A 76 -2.88 -17.96 -5.46
C GLY A 76 -2.79 -16.46 -5.77
N VAL A 77 -1.95 -15.72 -5.05
CA VAL A 77 -1.65 -14.30 -5.26
C VAL A 77 -0.33 -14.17 -5.97
N LYS A 78 -0.29 -13.46 -7.11
CA LYS A 78 0.87 -13.41 -8.02
C LYS A 78 1.38 -11.99 -8.27
N ILE A 79 0.87 -11.00 -7.55
CA ILE A 79 1.11 -9.57 -7.83
C ILE A 79 2.57 -9.12 -7.64
N TRP A 80 3.40 -9.92 -6.97
CA TRP A 80 4.81 -9.66 -6.72
C TRP A 80 5.79 -10.56 -7.50
N ASN A 81 5.28 -11.53 -8.27
CA ASN A 81 6.13 -12.54 -8.91
C ASN A 81 7.18 -11.99 -9.87
N GLU A 82 6.88 -10.90 -10.58
CA GLU A 82 7.78 -10.34 -11.59
C GLU A 82 8.99 -9.60 -11.01
N TRP A 83 8.96 -9.28 -9.71
CA TRP A 83 10.04 -8.59 -9.02
C TRP A 83 10.90 -9.50 -8.14
N ALA A 84 10.47 -10.75 -7.93
CA ALA A 84 11.19 -11.72 -7.12
C ALA A 84 12.40 -12.28 -7.86
N ASP A 85 13.48 -12.56 -7.11
CA ASP A 85 14.64 -13.28 -7.64
C ASP A 85 14.35 -14.76 -7.90
N ALA A 86 15.40 -15.53 -8.25
CA ALA A 86 15.29 -16.95 -8.55
C ALA A 86 14.82 -17.82 -7.37
N ASP A 87 15.08 -17.35 -6.14
CA ASP A 87 14.69 -18.01 -4.88
C ASP A 87 13.32 -17.52 -4.36
N GLY A 88 12.71 -16.57 -5.09
CA GLY A 88 11.41 -15.99 -4.75
C GLY A 88 11.50 -14.87 -3.72
N ASP A 89 12.70 -14.34 -3.41
CA ASP A 89 12.89 -13.26 -2.46
C ASP A 89 12.87 -11.89 -3.15
N LEU A 90 12.42 -10.89 -2.41
CA LEU A 90 12.33 -9.49 -2.83
C LEU A 90 13.31 -8.58 -2.06
N GLY A 91 14.07 -9.14 -1.11
CA GLY A 91 14.99 -8.39 -0.27
C GLY A 91 14.27 -7.46 0.72
N HIS A 92 14.87 -6.30 0.99
CA HIS A 92 14.42 -5.38 2.03
C HIS A 92 13.22 -4.52 1.60
N ILE A 93 12.09 -5.16 1.34
CA ILE A 93 10.82 -4.50 1.00
C ILE A 93 9.96 -4.21 2.25
N TYR A 94 8.68 -3.90 2.05
CA TYR A 94 7.76 -3.41 3.09
C TYR A 94 7.70 -4.30 4.34
N GLY A 95 7.63 -5.62 4.20
CA GLY A 95 7.59 -6.53 5.35
C GLY A 95 8.82 -6.38 6.24
N TYR A 96 10.00 -6.40 5.64
CA TYR A 96 11.26 -6.16 6.35
C TYR A 96 11.29 -4.78 6.99
N GLN A 97 10.95 -3.73 6.23
CA GLN A 97 10.96 -2.36 6.72
C GLN A 97 9.99 -2.16 7.89
N TRP A 98 8.82 -2.76 7.86
CA TRP A 98 7.82 -2.63 8.91
C TRP A 98 8.17 -3.38 10.19
N ARG A 99 8.80 -4.56 10.06
CA ARG A 99 9.02 -5.46 11.20
C ARG A 99 10.46 -5.50 11.69
N SER A 100 11.43 -5.01 10.92
CA SER A 100 12.86 -5.14 11.24
C SER A 100 13.70 -4.01 10.65
N TRP A 101 13.30 -2.75 10.86
CA TRP A 101 14.04 -1.60 10.36
C TRP A 101 15.41 -1.47 11.03
N PRO A 102 16.54 -1.47 10.29
CA PRO A 102 17.87 -1.37 10.87
C PRO A 102 18.15 0.01 11.45
N ARG A 103 18.77 0.07 12.62
CA ARG A 103 19.22 1.29 13.29
C ARG A 103 20.75 1.45 13.19
N PRO A 104 21.29 2.68 13.32
CA PRO A 104 22.71 2.94 13.28
C PRO A 104 23.53 2.21 14.36
N ASP A 105 22.91 1.85 15.49
CA ASP A 105 23.53 1.12 16.59
C ASP A 105 23.59 -0.41 16.40
N GLY A 106 23.14 -0.90 15.22
CA GLY A 106 23.09 -2.32 14.88
C GLY A 106 21.87 -3.06 15.42
N THR A 107 20.98 -2.39 16.14
CA THR A 107 19.69 -2.97 16.55
C THR A 107 18.63 -2.83 15.44
N HIS A 108 17.50 -3.50 15.62
CA HIS A 108 16.37 -3.41 14.69
C HIS A 108 15.13 -2.89 15.40
N LEU A 109 14.34 -2.07 14.69
CA LEU A 109 13.07 -1.54 15.16
C LEU A 109 11.91 -2.29 14.49
N ASP A 110 11.03 -2.86 15.29
CA ASP A 110 9.70 -3.28 14.85
C ASP A 110 8.75 -2.07 14.86
N GLN A 111 8.58 -1.45 13.69
CA GLN A 111 7.77 -0.23 13.57
C GLN A 111 6.27 -0.49 13.83
N ILE A 112 5.75 -1.68 13.50
CA ILE A 112 4.35 -2.04 13.78
C ILE A 112 4.14 -2.19 15.29
N ALA A 113 5.06 -2.85 16.00
CA ALA A 113 4.98 -2.96 17.45
C ALA A 113 5.04 -1.59 18.13
N GLN A 114 5.91 -0.68 17.63
CA GLN A 114 6.00 0.69 18.13
C GLN A 114 4.69 1.46 17.94
N VAL A 115 4.10 1.42 16.73
CA VAL A 115 2.80 2.07 16.46
C VAL A 115 1.69 1.54 17.37
N VAL A 116 1.62 0.23 17.57
CA VAL A 116 0.63 -0.38 18.49
C VAL A 116 0.85 0.07 19.94
N HIS A 117 2.11 0.25 20.36
CA HIS A 117 2.46 0.78 21.67
C HIS A 117 2.00 2.24 21.82
N ASP A 118 2.26 3.08 20.82
CA ASP A 118 1.98 4.51 20.86
C ASP A 118 0.48 4.85 20.80
N ILE A 119 -0.35 3.94 20.26
CA ILE A 119 -1.82 4.09 20.20
C ILE A 119 -2.48 3.73 21.54
N LYS A 120 -1.87 2.92 22.37
CA LYS A 120 -2.40 2.49 23.68
C LYS A 120 -2.13 3.50 24.78
#